data_a47b269563cbe2ba03a4e823b001b002
#
_entry.id   a47b269563cbe2ba03a4e823b001b002
#
_cell.length_a   1.000
_cell.length_b   1.000
_cell.length_c   1.000
_cell.angle_alpha   90.00
_cell.angle_beta   90.00
_cell.angle_gamma   90.00
#
_symmetry.space_group_name_H-M   'P 1'
#
loop_
_entity.id
_entity.type
_entity.pdbx_description
1 polymer ?
#
loop_
_entity_poly.entity_id
_entity_poly.type
_entity_poly.pdbx_seq_one_letter_code
_entity_poly.pdbx_strand_id
1 'polypeptide(L)'
;LWLQGGACSGNTMSFLNAEEPSACDLVTDFGINVLWQPSLGLELGDQVKAIVEKCISGEIKLDIFVFEGTVINAPDGTGEWNRFCGRPMKEWVKELSAVADFVVAIGDCATYGGIPATAPNPSDSVGLQFLKRDKGGALGERFAAKSGLPVINIPGCPAHPDWVTQILVAVATGRAGDLTLDEFHRPKTFFSSFTQTGC
;
A
#
# COMPACT_ATOMS: atom_id res chain seq x y z
N LEU A 1 6.50 -7.19 -1.68
CA LEU A 1 7.09 -6.00 -2.32
C LEU A 1 6.41 -4.74 -1.79
N TRP A 2 7.18 -3.74 -1.39
CA TRP A 2 6.69 -2.46 -0.88
C TRP A 2 7.24 -1.31 -1.75
N LEU A 3 6.37 -0.50 -2.35
CA LEU A 3 6.75 0.69 -3.08
C LEU A 3 6.25 1.97 -2.39
N GLN A 4 6.97 3.06 -2.62
CA GLN A 4 6.60 4.39 -2.17
C GLN A 4 6.36 5.31 -3.38
N GLY A 5 5.17 5.90 -3.44
CA GLY A 5 4.80 6.93 -4.41
C GLY A 5 5.14 8.33 -3.92
N GLY A 6 4.18 9.26 -3.97
CA GLY A 6 4.31 10.58 -3.35
C GLY A 6 4.20 10.48 -1.83
N ALA A 7 5.30 10.09 -1.17
CA ALA A 7 5.36 9.74 0.23
C ALA A 7 6.40 10.54 1.01
N CYS A 8 6.26 10.58 2.33
CA CYS A 8 7.25 11.14 3.27
C CYS A 8 8.03 10.04 4.01
N SER A 9 7.80 8.76 3.71
CA SER A 9 8.32 7.58 4.41
C SER A 9 7.87 7.46 5.88
N GLY A 10 6.91 8.26 6.31
CA GLY A 10 6.41 8.28 7.69
C GLY A 10 5.76 6.96 8.11
N ASN A 11 5.08 6.28 7.18
CA ASN A 11 4.49 4.98 7.47
C ASN A 11 5.55 3.87 7.55
N THR A 12 6.60 3.93 6.74
CA THR A 12 7.77 3.05 6.89
C THR A 12 8.43 3.24 8.24
N MET A 13 8.66 4.49 8.67
CA MET A 13 9.22 4.78 10.00
C MET A 13 8.29 4.29 11.12
N SER A 14 6.97 4.49 10.97
CA SER A 14 5.99 3.94 11.90
C SER A 14 6.07 2.42 11.96
N PHE A 15 6.02 1.75 10.81
CA PHE A 15 6.13 0.29 10.72
C PHE A 15 7.36 -0.27 11.45
N LEU A 16 8.52 0.40 11.36
CA LEU A 16 9.74 -0.01 12.07
C LEU A 16 9.65 0.13 13.59
N ASN A 17 8.65 0.86 14.11
CA ASN A 17 8.37 0.98 15.54
C ASN A 17 7.24 0.03 16.02
N ALA A 18 6.83 -0.94 15.20
CA ALA A 18 5.86 -1.93 15.62
C ALA A 18 6.43 -2.81 16.74
N GLU A 19 5.59 -3.16 17.71
CA GLU A 19 5.98 -3.95 18.88
C GLU A 19 5.39 -5.37 18.86
N GLU A 20 4.11 -5.53 18.47
CA GLU A 20 3.41 -6.82 18.52
C GLU A 20 2.53 -7.08 17.27
N PRO A 21 3.06 -7.83 16.28
CA PRO A 21 4.44 -8.26 16.11
C PRO A 21 5.34 -7.12 15.63
N SER A 22 6.64 -7.19 15.95
CA SER A 22 7.63 -6.24 15.44
C SER A 22 7.87 -6.43 13.93
N ALA A 23 8.48 -5.44 13.29
CA ALA A 23 8.88 -5.56 11.89
C ALA A 23 9.86 -6.73 11.64
N CYS A 24 10.69 -7.07 12.62
CA CYS A 24 11.61 -8.21 12.55
C CYS A 24 10.85 -9.53 12.61
N ASP A 25 9.86 -9.64 13.50
CA ASP A 25 9.07 -10.88 13.66
C ASP A 25 8.37 -11.28 12.37
N LEU A 26 8.00 -10.30 11.53
CA LEU A 26 7.42 -10.58 10.20
C LEU A 26 8.33 -11.50 9.37
N VAL A 27 9.62 -11.30 9.45
CA VAL A 27 10.61 -12.09 8.70
C VAL A 27 10.98 -13.37 9.45
N THR A 28 11.27 -13.26 10.76
CA THR A 28 11.81 -14.39 11.55
C THR A 28 10.75 -15.41 11.92
N ASP A 29 9.57 -14.97 12.34
CA ASP A 29 8.55 -15.82 12.94
C ASP A 29 7.41 -16.13 11.97
N PHE A 30 7.09 -15.19 11.09
CA PHE A 30 6.00 -15.34 10.11
C PHE A 30 6.48 -15.63 8.68
N GLY A 31 7.81 -15.66 8.44
CA GLY A 31 8.40 -16.07 7.17
C GLY A 31 8.05 -15.13 5.99
N ILE A 32 7.75 -13.86 6.26
CA ILE A 32 7.48 -12.88 5.21
C ILE A 32 8.79 -12.52 4.51
N ASN A 33 8.90 -12.90 3.24
CA ASN A 33 10.03 -12.51 2.41
C ASN A 33 9.81 -11.11 1.83
N VAL A 34 10.60 -10.14 2.28
CA VAL A 34 10.59 -8.76 1.76
C VAL A 34 11.42 -8.69 0.49
N LEU A 35 10.78 -8.78 -0.67
CA LEU A 35 11.45 -8.75 -1.98
C LEU A 35 12.24 -7.44 -2.16
N TRP A 36 11.65 -6.32 -1.84
CA TRP A 36 12.30 -5.02 -1.78
C TRP A 36 11.39 -3.99 -1.08
N GLN A 37 12.04 -3.04 -0.42
CA GLN A 37 11.43 -1.90 0.27
C GLN A 37 12.43 -0.74 0.24
N PRO A 38 12.03 0.50 -0.10
CA PRO A 38 12.96 1.61 -0.36
C PRO A 38 13.92 1.96 0.77
N SER A 39 13.53 1.73 2.03
CA SER A 39 14.36 2.06 3.19
C SER A 39 15.13 0.87 3.75
N LEU A 40 14.83 -0.37 3.33
CA LEU A 40 15.42 -1.60 3.85
C LEU A 40 16.16 -2.40 2.77
N GLY A 41 15.79 -2.23 1.49
CA GLY A 41 16.42 -2.94 0.38
C GLY A 41 17.84 -2.42 0.11
N LEU A 42 18.72 -3.33 -0.27
CA LEU A 42 20.10 -3.02 -0.64
C LEU A 42 20.25 -2.81 -2.15
N GLU A 43 19.29 -3.31 -2.92
CA GLU A 43 19.28 -3.23 -4.38
C GLU A 43 18.99 -1.80 -4.83
N LEU A 44 19.66 -1.38 -5.91
CA LEU A 44 19.54 -0.05 -6.50
C LEU A 44 19.37 -0.13 -8.04
N GLY A 45 18.75 0.88 -8.60
CA GLY A 45 18.67 1.08 -10.06
C GLY A 45 18.09 -0.12 -10.81
N ASP A 46 18.87 -0.70 -11.72
CA ASP A 46 18.43 -1.82 -12.58
C ASP A 46 18.14 -3.10 -11.79
N GLN A 47 18.75 -3.30 -10.64
CA GLN A 47 18.46 -4.46 -9.78
C GLN A 47 17.03 -4.39 -9.25
N VAL A 48 16.61 -3.22 -8.77
CA VAL A 48 15.23 -3.00 -8.31
C VAL A 48 14.24 -3.14 -9.46
N LYS A 49 14.58 -2.55 -10.62
CA LYS A 49 13.76 -2.69 -11.82
C LYS A 49 13.55 -4.15 -12.18
N ALA A 50 14.61 -4.96 -12.16
CA ALA A 50 14.53 -6.39 -12.45
C ALA A 50 13.61 -7.15 -11.47
N ILE A 51 13.66 -6.83 -10.16
CA ILE A 51 12.76 -7.44 -9.17
C ILE A 51 11.29 -7.13 -9.51
N VAL A 52 11.00 -5.86 -9.80
CA VAL A 52 9.63 -5.42 -10.12
C VAL A 52 9.13 -6.08 -11.41
N GLU A 53 9.95 -6.10 -12.46
CA GLU A 53 9.62 -6.74 -13.75
C GLU A 53 9.40 -8.25 -13.59
N LYS A 54 10.19 -8.94 -12.78
CA LYS A 54 10.00 -10.36 -12.45
C LYS A 54 8.70 -10.64 -11.70
N CYS A 55 8.27 -9.74 -10.82
CA CYS A 55 6.96 -9.84 -10.20
C CYS A 55 5.84 -9.70 -11.24
N ILE A 56 5.95 -8.73 -12.14
CA ILE A 56 4.94 -8.49 -13.18
C ILE A 56 4.87 -9.65 -14.17
N SER A 57 6.02 -10.20 -14.59
CA SER A 57 6.07 -11.35 -15.50
C SER A 57 5.61 -12.67 -14.87
N GLY A 58 5.50 -12.73 -13.54
CA GLY A 58 5.17 -13.94 -12.79
C GLY A 58 6.37 -14.88 -12.54
N GLU A 59 7.60 -14.47 -12.89
CA GLU A 59 8.82 -15.21 -12.51
C GLU A 59 8.99 -15.24 -10.99
N ILE A 60 8.64 -14.15 -10.32
CA ILE A 60 8.53 -14.08 -8.86
C ILE A 60 7.05 -13.91 -8.52
N LYS A 61 6.50 -14.86 -7.74
CA LYS A 61 5.15 -14.74 -7.24
C LYS A 61 5.05 -13.55 -6.28
N LEU A 62 4.08 -12.67 -6.52
CA LEU A 62 3.81 -11.53 -5.67
C LEU A 62 2.56 -11.79 -4.82
N ASP A 63 2.77 -12.23 -3.58
CA ASP A 63 1.66 -12.48 -2.66
C ASP A 63 1.07 -11.16 -2.16
N ILE A 64 1.92 -10.23 -1.70
CA ILE A 64 1.47 -8.95 -1.13
C ILE A 64 2.18 -7.79 -1.81
N PHE A 65 1.42 -6.90 -2.42
CA PHE A 65 1.89 -5.59 -2.87
C PHE A 65 1.48 -4.53 -1.85
N VAL A 66 2.47 -3.92 -1.21
CA VAL A 66 2.28 -2.82 -0.27
C VAL A 66 2.61 -1.50 -0.95
N PHE A 67 1.73 -0.53 -0.83
CA PHE A 67 1.94 0.81 -1.37
C PHE A 67 1.80 1.88 -0.29
N GLU A 68 2.79 2.75 -0.20
CA GLU A 68 2.84 3.92 0.67
C GLU A 68 2.91 5.19 -0.17
N GLY A 69 2.16 6.22 0.24
CA GLY A 69 2.15 7.48 -0.48
C GLY A 69 1.05 7.58 -1.53
N THR A 70 0.89 8.76 -2.10
CA THR A 70 -0.13 9.03 -3.10
C THR A 70 0.33 8.61 -4.49
N VAL A 71 -0.63 8.28 -5.37
CA VAL A 71 -0.38 8.14 -6.80
C VAL A 71 -0.53 9.52 -7.44
N ILE A 72 0.51 9.99 -8.11
CA ILE A 72 0.53 11.27 -8.82
C ILE A 72 0.18 11.03 -10.28
N ASN A 73 -0.85 11.70 -10.78
CA ASN A 73 -1.26 11.61 -12.18
C ASN A 73 -0.71 12.76 -13.04
N ALA A 74 -0.32 13.89 -12.43
CA ALA A 74 0.19 15.05 -13.16
C ALA A 74 1.51 14.76 -13.91
N PRO A 75 1.83 15.51 -14.99
CA PRO A 75 0.94 16.48 -15.64
C PRO A 75 -0.07 15.77 -16.57
N ASP A 76 -1.22 16.36 -16.76
CA ASP A 76 -2.21 15.93 -17.78
C ASP A 76 -2.54 14.42 -17.78
N GLY A 77 -2.59 13.81 -16.61
CA GLY A 77 -2.85 12.39 -16.46
C GLY A 77 -1.69 11.45 -16.85
N THR A 78 -0.51 11.96 -17.19
CA THR A 78 0.64 11.13 -17.61
C THR A 78 1.36 10.45 -16.43
N GLY A 79 1.37 11.08 -15.24
CA GLY A 79 2.10 10.62 -14.08
C GLY A 79 3.60 10.93 -14.11
N GLU A 80 4.04 11.73 -15.06
CA GLU A 80 5.46 12.04 -15.30
C GLU A 80 6.13 12.79 -14.14
N TRP A 81 5.37 13.40 -13.23
CA TRP A 81 5.94 14.06 -12.07
C TRP A 81 6.40 13.09 -10.97
N ASN A 82 6.06 11.80 -11.08
CA ASN A 82 6.55 10.78 -10.19
C ASN A 82 7.00 9.55 -10.98
N ARG A 83 8.30 9.45 -11.22
CA ARG A 83 8.91 8.34 -11.97
C ARG A 83 9.68 7.40 -11.06
N PHE A 84 9.61 6.13 -11.39
CA PHE A 84 10.36 5.06 -10.73
C PHE A 84 10.89 4.11 -11.81
N CYS A 85 12.17 3.75 -11.75
CA CYS A 85 12.80 2.84 -12.72
C CYS A 85 12.49 3.18 -14.19
N GLY A 86 12.52 4.48 -14.52
CA GLY A 86 12.37 4.95 -15.90
C GLY A 86 10.94 5.11 -16.41
N ARG A 87 9.92 4.76 -15.61
CA ARG A 87 8.48 4.86 -15.98
C ARG A 87 7.70 5.63 -14.91
N PRO A 88 6.52 6.20 -15.24
CA PRO A 88 5.62 6.74 -14.24
C PRO A 88 5.26 5.72 -13.16
N MET A 89 5.33 6.11 -11.89
CA MET A 89 5.00 5.24 -10.75
C MET A 89 3.61 4.63 -10.87
N LYS A 90 2.64 5.38 -11.37
CA LYS A 90 1.26 4.90 -11.54
C LYS A 90 1.12 3.68 -12.46
N GLU A 91 2.03 3.51 -13.43
CA GLU A 91 2.03 2.34 -14.32
C GLU A 91 2.48 1.10 -13.55
N TRP A 92 3.58 1.22 -12.79
CA TRP A 92 4.03 0.15 -11.91
C TRP A 92 2.96 -0.26 -10.90
N VAL A 93 2.29 0.73 -10.28
CA VAL A 93 1.20 0.48 -9.33
C VAL A 93 0.09 -0.35 -9.98
N LYS A 94 -0.35 0.01 -11.19
CA LYS A 94 -1.41 -0.72 -11.90
C LYS A 94 -0.99 -2.15 -12.24
N GLU A 95 0.20 -2.33 -12.79
CA GLU A 95 0.71 -3.65 -13.21
C GLU A 95 0.94 -4.57 -12.01
N LEU A 96 1.59 -4.07 -10.95
CA LEU A 96 1.83 -4.84 -9.73
C LEU A 96 0.53 -5.20 -9.00
N SER A 97 -0.41 -4.25 -8.91
CA SER A 97 -1.72 -4.52 -8.30
C SER A 97 -2.50 -5.60 -9.04
N ALA A 98 -2.36 -5.67 -10.37
CA ALA A 98 -3.04 -6.67 -11.19
C ALA A 98 -2.48 -8.09 -11.01
N VAL A 99 -1.22 -8.22 -10.60
CA VAL A 99 -0.55 -9.53 -10.42
C VAL A 99 -0.43 -9.98 -8.98
N ALA A 100 -0.63 -9.08 -8.01
CA ALA A 100 -0.58 -9.39 -6.59
C ALA A 100 -1.80 -10.19 -6.12
N ASP A 101 -1.59 -11.12 -5.21
CA ASP A 101 -2.70 -11.81 -4.54
C ASP A 101 -3.45 -10.83 -3.63
N PHE A 102 -2.72 -9.96 -2.92
CA PHE A 102 -3.29 -8.92 -2.06
C PHE A 102 -2.61 -7.57 -2.30
N VAL A 103 -3.39 -6.49 -2.19
CA VAL A 103 -2.89 -5.11 -2.27
C VAL A 103 -3.22 -4.39 -0.97
N VAL A 104 -2.21 -3.81 -0.34
CA VAL A 104 -2.33 -3.09 0.93
C VAL A 104 -1.89 -1.65 0.75
N ALA A 105 -2.76 -0.70 1.06
CA ALA A 105 -2.47 0.73 1.09
C ALA A 105 -2.18 1.16 2.54
N ILE A 106 -1.00 1.72 2.79
CA ILE A 106 -0.60 2.16 4.11
C ILE A 106 -0.53 3.68 4.16
N GLY A 107 -1.24 4.24 5.12
CA GLY A 107 -1.34 5.68 5.36
C GLY A 107 -2.42 6.37 4.53
N ASP A 108 -2.76 7.58 4.95
CA ASP A 108 -3.81 8.38 4.32
C ASP A 108 -3.50 8.72 2.86
N CYS A 109 -2.22 8.88 2.52
CA CYS A 109 -1.83 9.21 1.15
C CYS A 109 -2.16 8.06 0.19
N ALA A 110 -1.82 6.82 0.54
CA ALA A 110 -2.12 5.65 -0.28
C ALA A 110 -3.61 5.30 -0.29
N THR A 111 -4.30 5.56 0.82
CA THR A 111 -5.73 5.27 0.96
C THR A 111 -6.60 6.31 0.25
N TYR A 112 -6.38 7.61 0.54
CA TYR A 112 -7.30 8.70 0.19
C TYR A 112 -6.67 9.81 -0.68
N GLY A 113 -5.37 9.70 -1.01
CA GLY A 113 -4.59 10.76 -1.63
C GLY A 113 -3.89 11.68 -0.61
N GLY A 114 -4.36 11.72 0.64
CA GLY A 114 -3.75 12.43 1.75
C GLY A 114 -3.58 13.93 1.58
N ILE A 115 -2.55 14.48 2.22
CA ILE A 115 -2.20 15.91 2.13
C ILE A 115 -1.95 16.35 0.68
N PRO A 116 -1.21 15.59 -0.18
CA PRO A 116 -1.00 16.00 -1.57
C PRO A 116 -2.28 16.17 -2.38
N ALA A 117 -3.35 15.43 -2.06
CA ALA A 117 -4.66 15.55 -2.72
C ALA A 117 -5.54 16.67 -2.17
N THR A 118 -5.03 17.48 -1.23
CA THR A 118 -5.75 18.66 -0.73
C THR A 118 -5.85 19.73 -1.84
N ALA A 119 -7.01 20.42 -1.89
CA ALA A 119 -7.21 21.46 -2.88
C ALA A 119 -6.11 22.55 -2.82
N PRO A 120 -5.59 23.00 -3.98
CA PRO A 120 -6.05 22.77 -5.34
C PRO A 120 -5.59 21.46 -6.01
N ASN A 121 -4.83 20.60 -5.32
CA ASN A 121 -4.29 19.32 -5.82
C ASN A 121 -3.54 19.45 -7.17
N PRO A 122 -2.49 20.25 -7.26
CA PRO A 122 -1.79 20.50 -8.52
C PRO A 122 -1.06 19.26 -9.07
N SER A 123 -0.81 18.27 -8.22
CA SER A 123 -0.18 17.00 -8.58
C SER A 123 -1.17 15.96 -9.11
N ASP A 124 -2.46 16.28 -9.13
CA ASP A 124 -3.53 15.31 -9.43
C ASP A 124 -3.34 13.99 -8.64
N SER A 125 -3.10 14.16 -7.34
CA SER A 125 -2.81 13.07 -6.41
C SER A 125 -4.09 12.35 -6.01
N VAL A 126 -4.02 11.02 -5.99
CA VAL A 126 -5.13 10.15 -5.58
C VAL A 126 -4.61 8.99 -4.72
N GLY A 127 -5.49 8.37 -3.95
CA GLY A 127 -5.21 7.08 -3.32
C GLY A 127 -5.37 5.93 -4.31
N LEU A 128 -5.17 4.70 -3.85
CA LEU A 128 -5.29 3.53 -4.73
C LEU A 128 -6.73 3.31 -5.21
N GLN A 129 -7.72 3.33 -4.32
CA GLN A 129 -9.14 3.17 -4.68
C GLN A 129 -10.05 4.31 -4.24
N PHE A 130 -9.48 5.36 -3.63
CA PHE A 130 -10.26 6.52 -3.18
C PHE A 130 -9.53 7.83 -3.52
N LEU A 131 -10.32 8.88 -3.70
CA LEU A 131 -9.89 10.27 -3.61
C LEU A 131 -10.71 10.91 -2.50
N LYS A 132 -10.09 11.18 -1.36
CA LYS A 132 -10.80 11.57 -0.13
C LYS A 132 -11.84 10.51 0.24
N ARG A 133 -13.12 10.83 0.19
CA ARG A 133 -14.23 9.89 0.47
C ARG A 133 -14.83 9.26 -0.78
N ASP A 134 -14.47 9.77 -1.96
CA ASP A 134 -15.04 9.30 -3.21
C ASP A 134 -14.29 8.06 -3.69
N LYS A 135 -15.04 7.05 -4.11
CA LYS A 135 -14.48 5.84 -4.70
C LYS A 135 -13.92 6.13 -6.10
N GLY A 136 -12.89 5.40 -6.46
CA GLY A 136 -12.23 5.51 -7.77
C GLY A 136 -10.72 5.37 -7.67
N GLY A 137 -10.01 6.42 -7.28
CA GLY A 137 -8.55 6.41 -7.14
C GLY A 137 -7.81 5.93 -8.40
N ALA A 138 -6.54 5.55 -8.24
CA ALA A 138 -5.67 5.15 -9.34
C ALA A 138 -6.06 3.80 -9.99
N LEU A 139 -6.63 2.88 -9.21
CA LEU A 139 -7.02 1.54 -9.66
C LEU A 139 -8.49 1.45 -10.08
N GLY A 140 -9.28 2.49 -9.74
CA GLY A 140 -10.71 2.51 -10.02
C GLY A 140 -11.55 1.79 -8.95
N GLU A 141 -12.84 2.14 -8.90
CA GLU A 141 -13.78 1.66 -7.87
C GLU A 141 -13.92 0.14 -7.84
N ARG A 142 -13.93 -0.50 -9.02
CA ARG A 142 -14.21 -1.93 -9.18
C ARG A 142 -12.97 -2.82 -9.12
N PHE A 143 -11.81 -2.25 -8.77
CA PHE A 143 -10.60 -3.05 -8.66
C PHE A 143 -10.74 -4.10 -7.55
N ALA A 144 -10.29 -5.30 -7.87
CA ALA A 144 -10.05 -6.38 -6.92
C ALA A 144 -8.72 -7.05 -7.25
N ALA A 145 -7.94 -7.38 -6.24
CA ALA A 145 -6.71 -8.16 -6.36
C ALA A 145 -7.03 -9.62 -6.75
N LYS A 146 -6.02 -10.44 -7.03
CA LYS A 146 -6.24 -11.85 -7.40
C LYS A 146 -7.00 -12.66 -6.35
N SER A 147 -6.89 -12.30 -5.08
CA SER A 147 -7.68 -12.88 -3.98
C SER A 147 -9.18 -12.58 -4.06
N GLY A 148 -9.59 -11.65 -4.92
CA GLY A 148 -10.96 -11.13 -4.97
C GLY A 148 -11.25 -10.00 -3.97
N LEU A 149 -10.31 -9.66 -3.10
CA LEU A 149 -10.45 -8.55 -2.16
C LEU A 149 -10.12 -7.20 -2.83
N PRO A 150 -10.77 -6.11 -2.42
CA PRO A 150 -10.35 -4.77 -2.80
C PRO A 150 -9.00 -4.44 -2.15
N VAL A 151 -8.46 -3.25 -2.40
CA VAL A 151 -7.31 -2.74 -1.64
C VAL A 151 -7.65 -2.72 -0.15
N ILE A 152 -6.80 -3.34 0.67
CA ILE A 152 -6.92 -3.28 2.14
C ILE A 152 -6.29 -1.98 2.60
N ASN A 153 -7.08 -1.10 3.16
CA ASN A 153 -6.66 0.24 3.56
C ASN A 153 -6.34 0.32 5.05
N ILE A 154 -5.12 0.78 5.38
CA ILE A 154 -4.67 1.05 6.75
C ILE A 154 -4.32 2.53 6.83
N PRO A 155 -5.34 3.42 6.93
CA PRO A 155 -5.11 4.86 6.98
C PRO A 155 -4.46 5.31 8.28
N GLY A 156 -3.92 6.52 8.23
CA GLY A 156 -3.23 7.24 9.30
C GLY A 156 -2.09 8.07 8.70
N CYS A 157 -1.61 9.09 9.44
CA CYS A 157 -0.51 9.93 8.98
C CYS A 157 0.46 10.20 10.14
N PRO A 158 1.27 9.16 10.50
CA PRO A 158 1.36 7.81 9.94
C PRO A 158 0.26 6.86 10.45
N ALA A 159 0.12 5.70 9.78
CA ALA A 159 -0.70 4.59 10.26
C ALA A 159 -0.11 3.99 11.55
N HIS A 160 -0.96 3.40 12.39
CA HIS A 160 -0.50 2.73 13.61
C HIS A 160 0.41 1.54 13.27
N PRO A 161 1.60 1.44 13.86
CA PRO A 161 2.60 0.43 13.48
C PRO A 161 2.08 -1.00 13.61
N ASP A 162 1.47 -1.36 14.75
CA ASP A 162 0.99 -2.72 14.99
C ASP A 162 -0.20 -3.10 14.09
N TRP A 163 -1.02 -2.13 13.66
CA TRP A 163 -2.08 -2.43 12.71
C TRP A 163 -1.52 -2.86 11.36
N VAL A 164 -0.41 -2.23 10.94
CA VAL A 164 0.28 -2.59 9.70
C VAL A 164 0.82 -4.01 9.80
N THR A 165 1.57 -4.33 10.86
CA THR A 165 2.17 -5.65 11.02
C THR A 165 1.12 -6.74 11.22
N GLN A 166 0.08 -6.51 12.02
CA GLN A 166 -1.01 -7.46 12.23
C GLN A 166 -1.77 -7.79 10.94
N ILE A 167 -2.04 -6.80 10.08
CA ILE A 167 -2.67 -7.05 8.78
C ILE A 167 -1.75 -7.81 7.85
N LEU A 168 -0.47 -7.45 7.77
CA LEU A 168 0.50 -8.18 6.94
C LEU A 168 0.61 -9.64 7.37
N VAL A 169 0.65 -9.91 8.67
CA VAL A 169 0.66 -11.28 9.22
C VAL A 169 -0.66 -12.00 8.90
N ALA A 170 -1.81 -11.37 9.10
CA ALA A 170 -3.10 -11.99 8.80
C ALA A 170 -3.20 -12.41 7.33
N VAL A 171 -2.73 -11.56 6.43
CA VAL A 171 -2.71 -11.83 4.99
C VAL A 171 -1.70 -12.96 4.67
N ALA A 172 -0.47 -12.88 5.18
CA ALA A 172 0.59 -13.84 4.89
C ALA A 172 0.29 -15.24 5.45
N THR A 173 -0.45 -15.32 6.56
CA THR A 173 -0.82 -16.61 7.20
C THR A 173 -2.15 -17.18 6.71
N GLY A 174 -2.71 -16.65 5.62
CA GLY A 174 -3.95 -17.17 5.02
C GLY A 174 -5.24 -16.77 5.76
N ARG A 175 -5.16 -15.84 6.73
CA ARG A 175 -6.32 -15.34 7.49
C ARG A 175 -6.97 -14.10 6.87
N ALA A 176 -6.64 -13.79 5.63
CA ALA A 176 -7.24 -12.64 4.92
C ALA A 176 -8.76 -12.76 4.79
N GLY A 177 -9.30 -14.00 4.75
CA GLY A 177 -10.74 -14.26 4.73
C GLY A 177 -11.47 -13.85 6.01
N ASP A 178 -10.76 -13.71 7.13
CA ASP A 178 -11.31 -13.28 8.42
C ASP A 178 -11.44 -11.75 8.50
N LEU A 179 -10.81 -11.03 7.57
CA LEU A 179 -10.83 -9.58 7.54
C LEU A 179 -12.18 -9.06 7.05
N THR A 180 -12.97 -8.53 7.96
CA THR A 180 -14.15 -7.75 7.60
C THR A 180 -13.74 -6.30 7.35
N LEU A 181 -14.07 -5.79 6.16
CA LEU A 181 -13.75 -4.42 5.76
C LEU A 181 -14.99 -3.52 5.86
N ASP A 182 -14.79 -2.26 6.15
CA ASP A 182 -15.83 -1.24 6.09
C ASP A 182 -16.01 -0.66 4.67
N GLU A 183 -16.84 0.35 4.51
CA GLU A 183 -17.12 1.03 3.24
C GLU A 183 -15.90 1.70 2.59
N PHE A 184 -14.86 2.00 3.39
CA PHE A 184 -13.58 2.53 2.95
C PHE A 184 -12.51 1.44 2.81
N HIS A 185 -12.90 0.17 2.83
CA HIS A 185 -12.02 -1.00 2.76
C HIS A 185 -11.00 -1.06 3.92
N ARG A 186 -11.36 -0.51 5.09
CA ARG A 186 -10.53 -0.55 6.30
C ARG A 186 -10.92 -1.74 7.17
N PRO A 187 -9.95 -2.43 7.78
CA PRO A 187 -10.25 -3.53 8.71
C PRO A 187 -11.11 -3.07 9.89
N LYS A 188 -12.32 -3.60 10.02
CA LYS A 188 -13.24 -3.23 11.10
C LYS A 188 -12.68 -3.49 12.49
N THR A 189 -11.75 -4.41 12.61
CA THR A 189 -11.04 -4.67 13.89
C THR A 189 -10.44 -3.39 14.47
N PHE A 190 -9.98 -2.47 13.62
CA PHE A 190 -9.35 -1.22 14.06
C PHE A 190 -10.24 0.01 13.87
N PHE A 191 -11.20 -0.04 12.96
CA PHE A 191 -11.95 1.13 12.50
C PHE A 191 -13.47 1.06 12.75
N SER A 192 -13.95 0.10 13.54
CA SER A 192 -15.39 -0.05 13.82
C SER A 192 -15.89 0.72 15.04
N SER A 193 -15.01 1.11 15.96
CA SER A 193 -15.38 1.74 17.22
C SER A 193 -14.75 3.12 17.37
N PHE A 194 -15.51 4.06 17.91
CA PHE A 194 -14.95 5.32 18.39
C PHE A 194 -14.41 5.12 19.81
N THR A 195 -13.38 5.89 20.19
CA THR A 195 -12.83 5.88 21.55
C THR A 195 -13.91 6.10 22.60
N GLN A 196 -14.93 6.93 22.29
CA GLN A 196 -16.05 7.21 23.17
C GLN A 196 -17.00 6.02 23.39
N THR A 197 -16.97 5.01 22.56
CA THR A 197 -17.82 3.80 22.73
C THR A 197 -17.15 2.74 23.58
N GLY A 198 -15.87 2.91 23.90
CA GLY A 198 -15.10 2.02 24.77
C GLY A 198 -14.93 2.50 26.22
N CYS A 199 -15.52 3.65 26.57
CA CYS A 199 -15.46 4.23 27.91
C CYS A 199 -16.73 3.93 28.70
#